data_62d878466478dd25790d5c70c984905a
#
_entry.id   62d878466478dd25790d5c70c984905a
#
_cell.length_a   1.000
_cell.length_b   1.000
_cell.length_c   1.000
_cell.angle_alpha   90.00
_cell.angle_beta   90.00
_cell.angle_gamma   90.00
#
_symmetry.space_group_name_H-M   'P 1'
#
loop_
_entity.id
_entity.type
_entity.pdbx_description
1 polymer ?
#
loop_
_entity_poly.entity_id
_entity_poly.type
_entity_poly.pdbx_seq_one_letter_code
_entity_poly.pdbx_strand_id
1 'polypeptide(L)'
;MRTKLTILIVAVVANLACASGVVDVHCHMISPEYVAALDGEGRLMDEGFPLPRYDVEAHMRWMDDAGVSTSVLTMAAPQPSSAQVVRQVNERMAQFKREHHGRFMFCAALPLPDVDAAMAEAVYALDTLGADGIKLATNVAGQYLGLPQLDTLMAVLNERKAVVILHPHKPEPVNAEVMQQTPLAMQEYLSETTRAVANMITRNVPARFPDVRIVVPHCGAYLPLAVPRMKSLAPVMQSAGKIGPIDWDANLRSLYYDLAGAHSPQVIRTLLSITEPSHLLYGSDYPYVSAVALSTSLERLRRYLNDEPDLAPYAEMILHRNAERLWGVDE
;
A
#
# COMPACT_ATOMS: atom_id res chain seq x y z
N MET A 1 50.85 24.23 5.55
CA MET A 1 50.23 23.35 4.53
C MET A 1 49.10 22.59 5.22
N ARG A 2 47.87 22.94 4.96
CA ARG A 2 46.65 22.22 5.48
C ARG A 2 46.11 21.36 4.35
N THR A 3 46.31 20.06 4.45
CA THR A 3 45.79 19.07 3.50
C THR A 3 44.29 18.94 3.74
N LYS A 4 43.47 19.36 2.79
CA LYS A 4 42.03 19.12 2.77
C LYS A 4 41.79 17.68 2.34
N LEU A 5 41.27 16.88 3.27
CA LEU A 5 40.80 15.53 2.99
C LEU A 5 39.39 15.67 2.35
N THR A 6 39.31 15.46 1.06
CA THR A 6 38.04 15.40 0.33
C THR A 6 37.48 13.99 0.50
N ILE A 7 36.46 13.85 1.31
CA ILE A 7 35.68 12.59 1.43
C ILE A 7 34.82 12.50 0.18
N LEU A 8 35.16 11.55 -0.69
CA LEU A 8 34.36 11.18 -1.86
C LEU A 8 33.23 10.26 -1.36
N ILE A 9 32.02 10.80 -1.22
CA ILE A 9 30.83 9.97 -1.01
C ILE A 9 30.53 9.33 -2.37
N VAL A 10 30.89 8.07 -2.52
CA VAL A 10 30.42 7.24 -3.64
C VAL A 10 29.00 6.82 -3.30
N ALA A 11 28.01 7.51 -3.86
CA ALA A 11 26.66 7.02 -3.93
C ALA A 11 26.70 5.76 -4.81
N VAL A 12 26.51 4.61 -4.20
CA VAL A 12 26.25 3.36 -4.92
C VAL A 12 24.82 3.47 -5.43
N VAL A 13 24.65 4.04 -6.62
CA VAL A 13 23.43 3.90 -7.39
C VAL A 13 23.40 2.43 -7.79
N ALA A 14 22.57 1.64 -7.11
CA ALA A 14 22.27 0.29 -7.56
C ALA A 14 21.54 0.43 -8.90
N ASN A 15 22.25 0.20 -9.99
CA ASN A 15 21.69 0.01 -11.31
C ASN A 15 20.81 -1.26 -11.24
N LEU A 16 19.52 -1.10 -10.92
CA LEU A 16 18.50 -2.04 -11.31
C LEU A 16 18.41 -1.92 -12.83
N ALA A 17 19.16 -2.74 -13.54
CA ALA A 17 18.90 -3.01 -14.95
C ALA A 17 17.51 -3.65 -14.99
N CYS A 18 16.48 -2.84 -15.20
CA CYS A 18 15.10 -3.28 -15.30
C CYS A 18 14.96 -4.17 -16.54
N ALA A 19 15.04 -5.49 -16.33
CA ALA A 19 14.40 -6.39 -17.27
C ALA A 19 12.92 -6.00 -17.25
N SER A 20 12.28 -5.81 -18.40
CA SER A 20 10.91 -5.35 -18.59
C SER A 20 9.87 -6.33 -17.98
N GLY A 21 9.86 -6.47 -16.67
CA GLY A 21 9.01 -7.36 -15.91
C GLY A 21 7.95 -6.59 -15.11
N VAL A 22 6.88 -7.27 -14.73
CA VAL A 22 5.82 -6.70 -13.89
C VAL A 22 6.37 -6.34 -12.51
N VAL A 23 5.99 -5.17 -11.99
CA VAL A 23 6.25 -4.77 -10.60
C VAL A 23 4.98 -4.95 -9.78
N ASP A 24 5.03 -5.84 -8.80
CA ASP A 24 3.93 -6.12 -7.87
C ASP A 24 4.07 -5.24 -6.63
N VAL A 25 3.19 -4.25 -6.49
CA VAL A 25 3.26 -3.28 -5.38
C VAL A 25 2.45 -3.71 -4.16
N HIS A 26 1.76 -4.85 -4.21
CA HIS A 26 0.87 -5.30 -3.15
C HIS A 26 1.05 -6.80 -2.88
N CYS A 27 1.96 -7.11 -1.97
CA CYS A 27 2.10 -8.47 -1.44
C CYS A 27 2.54 -8.44 0.02
N HIS A 28 2.41 -9.59 0.67
CA HIS A 28 2.60 -9.71 2.12
C HIS A 28 3.65 -10.73 2.48
N MET A 29 4.48 -10.40 3.47
CA MET A 29 5.33 -11.34 4.14
C MET A 29 4.69 -11.77 5.47
N ILE A 30 4.56 -13.08 5.67
CA ILE A 30 4.04 -13.69 6.89
C ILE A 30 5.19 -14.45 7.54
N SER A 31 5.93 -13.75 8.41
CA SER A 31 7.10 -14.31 9.06
C SER A 31 6.74 -15.19 10.29
N PRO A 32 7.62 -16.10 10.69
CA PRO A 32 7.40 -16.90 11.91
C PRO A 32 7.18 -16.05 13.16
N GLU A 33 7.90 -14.95 13.30
CA GLU A 33 7.79 -14.03 14.43
C GLU A 33 6.41 -13.34 14.47
N TYR A 34 5.89 -12.97 13.31
CA TYR A 34 4.56 -12.41 13.15
C TYR A 34 3.48 -13.42 13.56
N VAL A 35 3.57 -14.65 13.06
CA VAL A 35 2.62 -15.72 13.38
C VAL A 35 2.64 -16.04 14.88
N ALA A 36 3.84 -16.19 15.48
CA ALA A 36 3.99 -16.47 16.90
C ALA A 36 3.42 -15.35 17.79
N ALA A 37 3.57 -14.10 17.39
CA ALA A 37 3.00 -12.96 18.12
C ALA A 37 1.46 -13.00 18.10
N LEU A 38 0.85 -13.22 16.93
CA LEU A 38 -0.61 -13.28 16.80
C LEU A 38 -1.20 -14.51 17.50
N ASP A 39 -0.49 -15.64 17.49
CA ASP A 39 -0.89 -16.84 18.24
C ASP A 39 -0.90 -16.54 19.75
N GLY A 40 0.17 -15.94 20.27
CA GLY A 40 0.26 -15.49 21.66
C GLY A 40 -0.80 -14.47 22.07
N GLU A 41 -1.28 -13.65 21.12
CA GLU A 41 -2.36 -12.70 21.30
C GLU A 41 -3.77 -13.31 21.10
N GLY A 42 -3.87 -14.57 20.65
CA GLY A 42 -5.13 -15.23 20.31
C GLY A 42 -5.82 -14.65 19.08
N ARG A 43 -5.06 -14.06 18.12
CA ARG A 43 -5.55 -13.25 17.01
C ARG A 43 -5.32 -13.83 15.62
N LEU A 44 -4.95 -15.13 15.53
CA LEU A 44 -4.71 -15.77 14.22
C LEU A 44 -5.92 -15.77 13.29
N MET A 45 -7.14 -15.66 13.83
CA MET A 45 -8.39 -15.63 13.09
C MET A 45 -9.06 -14.25 13.12
N ASP A 46 -8.34 -13.19 13.46
CA ASP A 46 -8.89 -11.86 13.74
C ASP A 46 -9.57 -11.24 12.49
N GLU A 47 -9.09 -11.58 11.29
CA GLU A 47 -9.65 -11.11 10.01
C GLU A 47 -10.70 -12.09 9.41
N GLY A 48 -11.12 -13.11 10.19
CA GLY A 48 -12.17 -14.06 9.79
C GLY A 48 -11.71 -15.22 8.93
N PHE A 49 -10.40 -15.40 8.71
CA PHE A 49 -9.80 -16.54 8.02
C PHE A 49 -8.37 -16.79 8.52
N PRO A 50 -7.83 -18.04 8.37
CA PRO A 50 -6.50 -18.35 8.81
C PRO A 50 -5.44 -17.64 7.97
N LEU A 51 -4.33 -17.27 8.60
CA LEU A 51 -3.18 -16.74 7.89
C LEU A 51 -2.66 -17.77 6.87
N PRO A 52 -2.39 -17.36 5.62
CA PRO A 52 -1.77 -18.25 4.66
C PRO A 52 -0.33 -18.55 5.07
N ARG A 53 0.15 -19.73 4.67
CA ARG A 53 1.55 -20.08 4.82
C ARG A 53 2.39 -19.30 3.81
N TYR A 54 3.45 -18.63 4.28
CA TYR A 54 4.39 -17.93 3.44
C TYR A 54 5.70 -18.71 3.30
N ASP A 55 6.20 -18.80 2.08
CA ASP A 55 7.47 -19.42 1.72
C ASP A 55 8.11 -18.56 0.63
N VAL A 56 9.31 -18.02 0.90
CA VAL A 56 9.99 -17.08 -0.01
C VAL A 56 10.39 -17.72 -1.33
N GLU A 57 10.82 -18.98 -1.29
CA GLU A 57 11.18 -19.73 -2.51
C GLU A 57 9.96 -19.99 -3.40
N ALA A 58 8.81 -20.28 -2.79
CA ALA A 58 7.55 -20.40 -3.52
C ALA A 58 7.10 -19.07 -4.11
N HIS A 59 7.31 -17.96 -3.39
CA HIS A 59 7.04 -16.60 -3.88
C HIS A 59 7.92 -16.30 -5.10
N MET A 60 9.22 -16.51 -5.00
CA MET A 60 10.16 -16.28 -6.12
C MET A 60 9.85 -17.15 -7.33
N ARG A 61 9.52 -18.45 -7.13
CA ARG A 61 9.09 -19.31 -8.23
C ARG A 61 7.86 -18.77 -8.94
N TRP A 62 6.85 -18.34 -8.18
CA TRP A 62 5.68 -17.70 -8.78
C TRP A 62 6.03 -16.41 -9.54
N MET A 63 6.91 -15.58 -8.99
CA MET A 63 7.37 -14.38 -9.68
C MET A 63 8.04 -14.71 -11.00
N ASP A 64 8.92 -15.73 -11.03
CA ASP A 64 9.60 -16.18 -12.25
C ASP A 64 8.62 -16.70 -13.29
N ASP A 65 7.70 -17.58 -12.88
CA ASP A 65 6.69 -18.19 -13.75
C ASP A 65 5.70 -17.16 -14.31
N ALA A 66 5.35 -16.14 -13.54
CA ALA A 66 4.40 -15.10 -13.92
C ALA A 66 5.06 -13.87 -14.61
N GLY A 67 6.39 -13.80 -14.67
CA GLY A 67 7.12 -12.66 -15.21
C GLY A 67 7.02 -11.42 -14.33
N VAL A 68 6.99 -11.60 -13.00
CA VAL A 68 7.08 -10.54 -12.00
C VAL A 68 8.55 -10.33 -11.66
N SER A 69 9.07 -9.16 -11.97
CA SER A 69 10.49 -8.83 -11.71
C SER A 69 10.73 -8.48 -10.24
N THR A 70 9.86 -7.69 -9.67
CA THR A 70 9.99 -7.15 -8.32
C THR A 70 8.65 -7.19 -7.58
N SER A 71 8.67 -7.57 -6.30
CA SER A 71 7.52 -7.50 -5.40
C SER A 71 7.82 -6.62 -4.18
N VAL A 72 6.86 -5.77 -3.80
CA VAL A 72 6.96 -4.87 -2.64
C VAL A 72 6.31 -5.54 -1.43
N LEU A 73 7.14 -6.04 -0.53
CA LEU A 73 6.69 -6.72 0.69
C LEU A 73 6.08 -5.76 1.70
N THR A 74 4.97 -6.16 2.28
CA THR A 74 4.37 -5.50 3.45
C THR A 74 4.08 -6.51 4.54
N MET A 75 3.98 -6.07 5.80
CA MET A 75 3.44 -6.91 6.86
C MET A 75 1.94 -7.12 6.63
N ALA A 76 1.49 -8.35 6.77
CA ALA A 76 0.07 -8.71 6.65
C ALA A 76 -0.83 -8.05 7.73
N ALA A 77 -2.14 -8.20 7.61
CA ALA A 77 -3.11 -7.90 8.65
C ALA A 77 -3.47 -9.19 9.41
N PRO A 78 -3.81 -9.09 10.72
CA PRO A 78 -3.81 -7.92 11.57
C PRO A 78 -2.41 -7.52 12.06
N GLN A 79 -2.24 -6.27 12.48
CA GLN A 79 -0.97 -5.82 13.04
C GLN A 79 -0.78 -6.35 14.47
N PRO A 80 0.40 -6.92 14.84
CA PRO A 80 0.73 -7.30 16.21
C PRO A 80 0.73 -6.09 17.16
N SER A 81 0.37 -6.32 18.42
CA SER A 81 0.33 -5.26 19.44
C SER A 81 1.72 -4.79 19.88
N SER A 82 2.74 -5.64 19.73
CA SER A 82 4.10 -5.36 20.18
C SER A 82 4.91 -4.56 19.15
N ALA A 83 5.36 -3.36 19.50
CA ALA A 83 6.29 -2.56 18.71
C ALA A 83 7.59 -3.32 18.39
N GLN A 84 8.08 -4.15 19.31
CA GLN A 84 9.27 -4.95 19.10
C GLN A 84 9.05 -5.99 17.98
N VAL A 85 7.88 -6.63 17.94
CA VAL A 85 7.54 -7.59 16.88
C VAL A 85 7.41 -6.87 15.53
N VAL A 86 6.76 -5.69 15.49
CA VAL A 86 6.69 -4.87 14.28
C VAL A 86 8.10 -4.58 13.74
N ARG A 87 9.04 -4.17 14.59
CA ARG A 87 10.45 -3.96 14.22
C ARG A 87 11.10 -5.24 13.69
N GLN A 88 10.94 -6.36 14.37
CA GLN A 88 11.51 -7.65 13.91
C GLN A 88 11.01 -8.05 12.52
N VAL A 89 9.74 -7.81 12.24
CA VAL A 89 9.18 -8.06 10.89
C VAL A 89 9.78 -7.11 9.85
N ASN A 90 9.94 -5.83 10.18
CA ASN A 90 10.59 -4.86 9.30
C ASN A 90 12.06 -5.25 9.01
N GLU A 91 12.81 -5.64 10.03
CA GLU A 91 14.20 -6.12 9.90
C GLU A 91 14.29 -7.40 9.04
N ARG A 92 13.29 -8.30 9.15
CA ARG A 92 13.20 -9.49 8.31
C ARG A 92 12.93 -9.13 6.85
N MET A 93 12.04 -8.20 6.56
CA MET A 93 11.80 -7.71 5.18
C MET A 93 13.05 -7.05 4.60
N ALA A 94 13.75 -6.24 5.42
CA ALA A 94 15.04 -5.65 5.02
C ALA A 94 16.10 -6.71 4.74
N GLN A 95 16.13 -7.81 5.49
CA GLN A 95 17.00 -8.94 5.24
C GLN A 95 16.68 -9.59 3.88
N PHE A 96 15.41 -9.88 3.59
CA PHE A 96 15.00 -10.46 2.32
C PHE A 96 15.37 -9.57 1.13
N LYS A 97 15.15 -8.25 1.25
CA LYS A 97 15.60 -7.30 0.22
C LYS A 97 17.10 -7.40 -0.05
N ARG A 98 17.92 -7.56 0.99
CA ARG A 98 19.40 -7.70 0.82
C ARG A 98 19.81 -9.06 0.24
N GLU A 99 19.14 -10.13 0.65
CA GLU A 99 19.46 -11.50 0.21
C GLU A 99 19.04 -11.77 -1.23
N HIS A 100 17.97 -11.10 -1.69
CA HIS A 100 17.37 -11.30 -3.01
C HIS A 100 17.37 -9.99 -3.82
N HIS A 101 18.55 -9.47 -4.09
CA HIS A 101 18.76 -8.19 -4.78
C HIS A 101 17.87 -8.02 -6.02
N GLY A 102 17.13 -6.91 -6.07
CA GLY A 102 16.26 -6.55 -7.18
C GLY A 102 14.93 -7.32 -7.24
N ARG A 103 14.76 -8.37 -6.42
CA ARG A 103 13.52 -9.16 -6.41
C ARG A 103 12.51 -8.62 -5.40
N PHE A 104 12.98 -8.06 -4.29
CA PHE A 104 12.12 -7.51 -3.26
C PHE A 104 12.48 -6.07 -2.92
N MET A 105 11.45 -5.28 -2.80
CA MET A 105 11.38 -4.03 -2.07
C MET A 105 10.53 -4.26 -0.81
N PHE A 106 10.49 -3.32 0.14
CA PHE A 106 9.57 -3.43 1.27
C PHE A 106 9.09 -2.09 1.79
N CYS A 107 7.83 -2.07 2.26
CA CYS A 107 7.27 -0.97 3.02
C CYS A 107 7.11 -1.40 4.48
N ALA A 108 7.78 -0.66 5.38
CA ALA A 108 7.80 -0.99 6.80
C ALA A 108 6.47 -0.71 7.49
N ALA A 109 6.05 -1.58 8.40
CA ALA A 109 4.92 -1.33 9.28
C ALA A 109 5.31 -0.43 10.45
N LEU A 110 4.34 0.29 11.00
CA LEU A 110 4.56 1.20 12.14
C LEU A 110 3.72 0.76 13.35
N PRO A 111 4.27 0.85 14.58
CA PRO A 111 3.60 0.37 15.79
C PRO A 111 2.51 1.35 16.31
N LEU A 112 1.57 1.72 15.43
CA LEU A 112 0.37 2.44 15.84
C LEU A 112 -0.46 1.57 16.81
N PRO A 113 -1.25 2.15 17.71
CA PRO A 113 -1.62 3.57 17.81
C PRO A 113 -0.63 4.48 18.56
N ASP A 114 0.53 3.98 19.00
CA ASP A 114 1.56 4.81 19.64
C ASP A 114 2.27 5.66 18.56
N VAL A 115 1.91 6.94 18.50
CA VAL A 115 2.41 7.87 17.46
C VAL A 115 3.91 8.15 17.62
N ASP A 116 4.41 8.26 18.84
CA ASP A 116 5.83 8.53 19.10
C ASP A 116 6.69 7.32 18.70
N ALA A 117 6.26 6.11 19.07
CA ALA A 117 6.90 4.89 18.63
C ALA A 117 6.82 4.71 17.10
N ALA A 118 5.68 5.07 16.48
CA ALA A 118 5.51 5.02 15.03
C ALA A 118 6.43 6.00 14.29
N MET A 119 6.60 7.21 14.77
CA MET A 119 7.56 8.18 14.21
C MET A 119 9.00 7.66 14.33
N ALA A 120 9.40 7.14 15.49
CA ALA A 120 10.74 6.60 15.70
C ALA A 120 11.02 5.40 14.78
N GLU A 121 10.01 4.51 14.60
CA GLU A 121 10.12 3.37 13.68
C GLU A 121 10.16 3.80 12.23
N ALA A 122 9.38 4.81 11.82
CA ALA A 122 9.40 5.34 10.46
C ALA A 122 10.79 5.89 10.09
N VAL A 123 11.39 6.68 10.99
CA VAL A 123 12.76 7.19 10.82
C VAL A 123 13.76 6.05 10.72
N TYR A 124 13.70 5.08 11.64
CA TYR A 124 14.62 3.94 11.63
C TYR A 124 14.47 3.10 10.36
N ALA A 125 13.24 2.81 9.94
CA ALA A 125 12.99 1.99 8.76
C ALA A 125 13.47 2.68 7.47
N LEU A 126 13.14 3.96 7.29
CA LEU A 126 13.51 4.71 6.08
C LEU A 126 15.01 5.06 6.05
N ASP A 127 15.54 5.57 7.16
CA ASP A 127 16.89 6.14 7.19
C ASP A 127 17.98 5.08 7.47
N THR A 128 17.64 3.94 8.12
CA THR A 128 18.62 2.93 8.55
C THR A 128 18.40 1.57 7.90
N LEU A 129 17.19 1.04 7.87
CA LEU A 129 16.91 -0.26 7.24
C LEU A 129 16.83 -0.20 5.72
N GLY A 130 16.69 1.00 5.13
CA GLY A 130 16.53 1.18 3.70
C GLY A 130 15.17 0.68 3.20
N ALA A 131 14.11 0.91 3.98
CA ALA A 131 12.74 0.69 3.55
C ALA A 131 12.41 1.58 2.35
N ASP A 132 11.70 1.03 1.38
CA ASP A 132 11.28 1.73 0.16
C ASP A 132 10.01 2.56 0.39
N GLY A 133 9.38 2.38 1.54
CA GLY A 133 8.19 3.11 1.96
C GLY A 133 7.67 2.62 3.31
N ILE A 134 6.44 3.04 3.61
CA ILE A 134 5.75 2.71 4.85
C ILE A 134 4.41 2.05 4.51
N LYS A 135 4.03 1.01 5.25
CA LYS A 135 2.68 0.43 5.22
C LYS A 135 1.88 0.99 6.38
N LEU A 136 0.72 1.56 6.08
CA LEU A 136 -0.24 1.99 7.09
C LEU A 136 -1.56 1.23 6.94
N ALA A 137 -2.16 0.85 8.08
CA ALA A 137 -3.50 0.31 8.08
C ALA A 137 -4.54 1.42 7.87
N THR A 138 -5.71 1.07 7.32
CA THR A 138 -6.85 2.01 7.18
C THR A 138 -7.28 2.62 8.50
N ASN A 139 -7.23 1.80 9.55
CA ASN A 139 -7.37 2.24 10.94
C ASN A 139 -6.53 1.35 11.87
N VAL A 140 -6.15 1.87 13.02
CA VAL A 140 -5.62 1.11 14.16
C VAL A 140 -6.32 1.63 15.41
N ALA A 141 -7.02 0.76 16.11
CA ALA A 141 -7.84 1.14 17.27
C ALA A 141 -8.82 2.28 16.96
N GLY A 142 -9.45 2.26 15.77
CA GLY A 142 -10.36 3.29 15.30
C GLY A 142 -9.70 4.63 14.91
N GLN A 143 -8.37 4.72 14.91
CA GLN A 143 -7.64 5.90 14.45
C GLN A 143 -7.38 5.82 12.94
N TYR A 144 -8.00 6.73 12.20
CA TYR A 144 -7.89 6.84 10.74
C TYR A 144 -6.91 7.94 10.34
N LEU A 145 -6.23 7.78 9.20
CA LEU A 145 -5.45 8.87 8.62
C LEU A 145 -6.31 10.12 8.41
N GLY A 146 -5.71 11.29 8.68
CA GLY A 146 -6.38 12.59 8.66
C GLY A 146 -6.85 13.04 10.03
N LEU A 147 -6.84 12.17 11.05
CA LEU A 147 -7.05 12.61 12.43
C LEU A 147 -5.85 13.44 12.91
N PRO A 148 -6.06 14.56 13.64
CA PRO A 148 -4.98 15.48 14.03
C PRO A 148 -3.83 14.84 14.78
N GLN A 149 -4.09 13.80 15.57
CA GLN A 149 -3.04 13.07 16.32
C GLN A 149 -2.03 12.35 15.40
N LEU A 150 -2.35 12.12 14.12
CA LEU A 150 -1.44 11.52 13.15
C LEU A 150 -0.69 12.55 12.30
N ASP A 151 -0.95 13.86 12.47
CA ASP A 151 -0.35 14.90 11.66
C ASP A 151 1.18 14.99 11.83
N THR A 152 1.70 14.73 13.04
CA THR A 152 3.14 14.70 13.29
C THR A 152 3.82 13.55 12.57
N LEU A 153 3.21 12.37 12.56
CA LEU A 153 3.69 11.24 11.77
C LEU A 153 3.67 11.58 10.28
N MET A 154 2.57 12.16 9.77
CA MET A 154 2.48 12.57 8.37
C MET A 154 3.52 13.61 7.98
N ALA A 155 3.88 14.53 8.89
CA ALA A 155 4.97 15.49 8.65
C ALA A 155 6.33 14.80 8.52
N VAL A 156 6.63 13.82 9.39
CA VAL A 156 7.86 13.00 9.30
C VAL A 156 7.96 12.25 7.98
N LEU A 157 6.83 11.69 7.51
CA LEU A 157 6.76 10.99 6.22
C LEU A 157 6.90 11.96 5.04
N ASN A 158 6.32 13.17 5.15
CA ASN A 158 6.40 14.20 4.12
C ASN A 158 7.83 14.72 3.94
N GLU A 159 8.57 14.96 5.02
CA GLU A 159 9.99 15.35 4.94
C GLU A 159 10.86 14.33 4.20
N ARG A 160 10.49 13.04 4.30
CA ARG A 160 11.20 11.93 3.64
C ARG A 160 10.63 11.57 2.27
N LYS A 161 9.63 12.30 1.80
CA LYS A 161 8.93 12.02 0.53
C LYS A 161 8.50 10.54 0.43
N ALA A 162 8.03 10.01 1.55
CA ALA A 162 7.77 8.59 1.69
C ALA A 162 6.65 8.11 0.76
N VAL A 163 6.82 6.91 0.21
CA VAL A 163 5.70 6.16 -0.36
C VAL A 163 4.97 5.47 0.78
N VAL A 164 3.65 5.61 0.82
CA VAL A 164 2.78 5.00 1.82
C VAL A 164 1.83 4.03 1.12
N ILE A 165 1.98 2.74 1.38
CA ILE A 165 1.00 1.73 0.98
C ILE A 165 -0.07 1.63 2.07
N LEU A 166 -1.30 2.01 1.74
CA LEU A 166 -2.44 1.81 2.60
C LEU A 166 -2.93 0.37 2.49
N HIS A 167 -3.27 -0.29 3.60
CA HIS A 167 -3.87 -1.62 3.58
C HIS A 167 -5.07 -1.67 4.51
N PRO A 168 -6.18 -2.28 4.09
CA PRO A 168 -7.34 -2.42 4.95
C PRO A 168 -7.06 -3.25 6.20
N HIS A 169 -7.77 -2.93 7.25
CA HIS A 169 -7.88 -3.63 8.50
C HIS A 169 -9.36 -3.76 8.86
N LYS A 170 -9.70 -4.66 9.77
CA LYS A 170 -11.08 -4.78 10.23
C LYS A 170 -11.60 -3.43 10.77
N PRO A 171 -12.90 -3.11 10.59
CA PRO A 171 -13.49 -1.94 11.22
C PRO A 171 -13.44 -2.06 12.75
N GLU A 172 -13.30 -0.93 13.45
CA GLU A 172 -13.35 -0.89 14.91
C GLU A 172 -14.35 0.19 15.37
N PRO A 173 -15.45 -0.21 16.04
CA PRO A 173 -15.87 -1.57 16.35
C PRO A 173 -16.42 -2.33 15.12
N VAL A 174 -16.21 -3.64 15.09
CA VAL A 174 -16.83 -4.55 14.13
C VAL A 174 -18.24 -4.92 14.62
N ASN A 175 -19.21 -4.95 13.70
CA ASN A 175 -20.52 -5.54 14.02
C ASN A 175 -20.46 -7.06 13.77
N ALA A 176 -20.31 -7.82 14.84
CA ALA A 176 -20.17 -9.28 14.77
C ALA A 176 -21.43 -10.02 14.30
N GLU A 177 -22.57 -9.34 14.19
CA GLU A 177 -23.83 -9.93 13.70
C GLU A 177 -24.01 -9.79 12.19
N VAL A 178 -23.16 -8.98 11.55
CA VAL A 178 -23.19 -8.76 10.10
C VAL A 178 -22.10 -9.58 9.44
N MET A 179 -22.44 -10.29 8.36
CA MET A 179 -21.52 -11.11 7.58
C MET A 179 -20.74 -12.17 8.40
N GLN A 180 -21.36 -12.75 9.42
CA GLN A 180 -20.75 -13.64 10.42
C GLN A 180 -19.96 -14.84 9.89
N GLN A 181 -20.28 -15.30 8.67
CA GLN A 181 -19.68 -16.51 8.08
C GLN A 181 -18.79 -16.17 6.87
N THR A 182 -18.46 -14.90 6.68
CA THR A 182 -17.64 -14.44 5.57
C THR A 182 -16.38 -13.78 6.08
N PRO A 183 -15.23 -13.97 5.40
CA PRO A 183 -14.01 -13.22 5.70
C PRO A 183 -14.26 -11.71 5.58
N LEU A 184 -13.67 -10.92 6.48
CA LEU A 184 -13.77 -9.45 6.44
C LEU A 184 -13.23 -8.87 5.12
N ALA A 185 -12.25 -9.52 4.52
CA ALA A 185 -11.68 -9.16 3.23
C ALA A 185 -12.73 -9.17 2.09
N MET A 186 -13.83 -9.94 2.23
CA MET A 186 -14.83 -10.04 1.16
C MET A 186 -15.59 -8.74 0.93
N GLN A 187 -15.83 -7.93 1.98
CA GLN A 187 -16.60 -6.70 1.87
C GLN A 187 -16.10 -5.59 2.80
N GLU A 188 -15.82 -5.91 4.08
CA GLU A 188 -15.46 -4.90 5.07
C GLU A 188 -14.17 -4.16 4.72
N TYR A 189 -13.19 -4.83 4.13
CA TYR A 189 -11.94 -4.20 3.68
C TYR A 189 -12.18 -3.10 2.64
N LEU A 190 -13.12 -3.30 1.72
CA LEU A 190 -13.47 -2.27 0.73
C LEU A 190 -14.18 -1.09 1.39
N SER A 191 -15.05 -1.35 2.37
CA SER A 191 -15.70 -0.31 3.16
C SER A 191 -14.69 0.49 3.97
N GLU A 192 -13.72 -0.16 4.62
CA GLU A 192 -12.71 0.48 5.44
C GLU A 192 -11.72 1.32 4.60
N THR A 193 -11.27 0.80 3.46
CA THR A 193 -10.46 1.58 2.53
C THR A 193 -11.20 2.83 2.07
N THR A 194 -12.46 2.70 1.68
CA THR A 194 -13.29 3.85 1.26
C THR A 194 -13.44 4.87 2.39
N ARG A 195 -13.70 4.41 3.62
CA ARG A 195 -13.85 5.27 4.80
C ARG A 195 -12.56 6.03 5.12
N ALA A 196 -11.41 5.33 5.13
CA ALA A 196 -10.11 5.92 5.42
C ALA A 196 -9.75 7.00 4.38
N VAL A 197 -9.86 6.69 3.08
CA VAL A 197 -9.53 7.64 2.02
C VAL A 197 -10.50 8.82 2.00
N ALA A 198 -11.80 8.58 2.19
CA ALA A 198 -12.79 9.65 2.32
C ALA A 198 -12.46 10.61 3.49
N ASN A 199 -12.04 10.06 4.65
CA ASN A 199 -11.60 10.88 5.78
C ASN A 199 -10.33 11.68 5.45
N MET A 200 -9.34 11.07 4.79
CA MET A 200 -8.13 11.77 4.35
C MET A 200 -8.44 12.94 3.42
N ILE A 201 -9.30 12.74 2.42
CA ILE A 201 -9.65 13.77 1.43
C ILE A 201 -10.44 14.90 2.09
N THR A 202 -11.44 14.58 2.92
CA THR A 202 -12.24 15.60 3.61
C THR A 202 -11.43 16.45 4.59
N ARG A 203 -10.25 15.98 4.99
CA ARG A 203 -9.29 16.68 5.84
C ARG A 203 -8.08 17.22 5.08
N ASN A 204 -8.12 17.18 3.73
CA ASN A 204 -7.07 17.65 2.85
C ASN A 204 -5.68 17.05 3.16
N VAL A 205 -5.59 15.78 3.57
CA VAL A 205 -4.30 15.14 3.89
C VAL A 205 -3.34 15.20 2.70
N PRO A 206 -3.70 14.85 1.45
CA PRO A 206 -2.80 14.94 0.33
C PRO A 206 -2.30 16.38 0.08
N ALA A 207 -3.18 17.38 0.20
CA ALA A 207 -2.80 18.78 0.02
C ALA A 207 -1.93 19.33 1.15
N ARG A 208 -2.08 18.83 2.39
CA ARG A 208 -1.29 19.23 3.56
C ARG A 208 0.09 18.58 3.61
N PHE A 209 0.21 17.39 3.02
CA PHE A 209 1.43 16.60 2.97
C PHE A 209 1.72 16.14 1.53
N PRO A 210 2.04 17.10 0.64
CA PRO A 210 2.06 16.87 -0.81
C PRO A 210 3.22 15.98 -1.29
N ASP A 211 4.26 15.81 -0.47
CA ASP A 211 5.39 14.96 -0.82
C ASP A 211 5.18 13.48 -0.39
N VAL A 212 4.12 13.16 0.37
CA VAL A 212 3.74 11.79 0.67
C VAL A 212 2.96 11.20 -0.50
N ARG A 213 3.48 10.13 -1.09
CA ARG A 213 2.86 9.41 -2.21
C ARG A 213 2.08 8.22 -1.67
N ILE A 214 0.75 8.29 -1.69
CA ILE A 214 -0.13 7.30 -1.06
C ILE A 214 -0.70 6.35 -2.13
N VAL A 215 -0.53 5.04 -1.91
CA VAL A 215 -1.11 3.96 -2.73
C VAL A 215 -2.36 3.43 -2.02
N VAL A 216 -3.49 3.52 -2.71
CA VAL A 216 -4.80 3.03 -2.25
C VAL A 216 -5.04 1.64 -2.84
N PRO A 217 -5.31 0.61 -2.04
CA PRO A 217 -5.41 -0.76 -2.51
C PRO A 217 -6.76 -1.09 -3.17
N HIS A 218 -6.80 -2.29 -3.79
CA HIS A 218 -8.01 -2.96 -4.25
C HIS A 218 -8.87 -2.13 -5.20
N CYS A 219 -8.24 -1.63 -6.29
CA CYS A 219 -8.91 -0.81 -7.30
C CYS A 219 -9.61 0.44 -6.75
N GLY A 220 -9.11 1.01 -5.64
CA GLY A 220 -9.75 2.16 -4.98
C GLY A 220 -11.04 1.83 -4.23
N ALA A 221 -11.33 0.53 -4.03
CA ALA A 221 -12.49 0.04 -3.28
C ALA A 221 -13.83 0.61 -3.80
N TYR A 222 -14.67 1.18 -2.95
CA TYR A 222 -15.93 1.83 -3.36
C TYR A 222 -15.78 3.32 -3.64
N LEU A 223 -14.56 3.86 -3.59
CA LEU A 223 -14.31 5.29 -3.71
C LEU A 223 -14.88 5.90 -5.01
N PRO A 224 -14.67 5.29 -6.21
CA PRO A 224 -15.21 5.85 -7.45
C PRO A 224 -16.73 6.00 -7.45
N LEU A 225 -17.45 5.14 -6.74
CA LEU A 225 -18.91 5.20 -6.60
C LEU A 225 -19.36 6.17 -5.50
N ALA A 226 -18.55 6.35 -4.44
CA ALA A 226 -18.89 7.23 -3.31
C ALA A 226 -18.60 8.71 -3.62
N VAL A 227 -17.53 9.00 -4.35
CA VAL A 227 -17.04 10.37 -4.63
C VAL A 227 -18.11 11.28 -5.26
N PRO A 228 -18.89 10.89 -6.28
CA PRO A 228 -19.91 11.76 -6.86
C PRO A 228 -20.93 12.27 -5.82
N ARG A 229 -21.37 11.39 -4.90
CA ARG A 229 -22.26 11.78 -3.81
C ARG A 229 -21.58 12.71 -2.81
N MET A 230 -20.33 12.42 -2.45
CA MET A 230 -19.57 13.26 -1.52
C MET A 230 -19.34 14.66 -2.09
N LYS A 231 -18.95 14.77 -3.36
CA LYS A 231 -18.78 16.05 -4.06
C LYS A 231 -20.10 16.85 -4.12
N SER A 232 -21.22 16.20 -4.34
CA SER A 232 -22.53 16.87 -4.41
C SER A 232 -22.98 17.45 -3.07
N LEU A 233 -22.60 16.81 -1.95
CA LEU A 233 -22.98 17.25 -0.59
C LEU A 233 -21.95 18.23 0.01
N ALA A 234 -20.72 18.27 -0.49
CA ALA A 234 -19.65 19.09 0.07
C ALA A 234 -20.00 20.58 0.19
N PRO A 235 -20.63 21.26 -0.79
CA PRO A 235 -20.97 22.67 -0.68
C PRO A 235 -21.90 22.96 0.51
N VAL A 236 -22.88 22.08 0.77
CA VAL A 236 -23.80 22.22 1.90
C VAL A 236 -23.05 22.06 3.23
N MET A 237 -22.14 21.09 3.31
CA MET A 237 -21.33 20.85 4.51
C MET A 237 -20.33 21.99 4.75
N GLN A 238 -19.76 22.55 3.70
CA GLN A 238 -18.89 23.73 3.78
C GLN A 238 -19.66 24.95 4.29
N SER A 239 -20.83 25.23 3.72
CA SER A 239 -21.69 26.34 4.17
C SER A 239 -22.13 26.20 5.62
N ALA A 240 -22.27 24.96 6.10
CA ALA A 240 -22.59 24.67 7.50
C ALA A 240 -21.35 24.67 8.41
N GLY A 241 -20.16 24.96 7.90
CA GLY A 241 -18.90 24.96 8.67
C GLY A 241 -18.46 23.57 9.17
N LYS A 242 -18.94 22.48 8.54
CA LYS A 242 -18.63 21.11 8.96
C LYS A 242 -17.36 20.57 8.33
N ILE A 243 -17.01 21.04 7.14
CA ILE A 243 -15.77 20.75 6.42
C ILE A 243 -15.20 22.04 5.83
N GLY A 244 -13.89 22.07 5.62
CA GLY A 244 -13.22 23.16 4.91
C GLY A 244 -13.36 23.04 3.38
N PRO A 245 -12.80 24.00 2.63
CA PRO A 245 -12.66 23.88 1.17
C PRO A 245 -11.84 22.65 0.81
N ILE A 246 -12.28 21.89 -0.20
CA ILE A 246 -11.63 20.66 -0.68
C ILE A 246 -11.52 20.74 -2.19
N ASP A 247 -10.32 20.60 -2.72
CA ASP A 247 -10.11 20.28 -4.12
C ASP A 247 -10.15 18.76 -4.28
N TRP A 248 -11.34 18.25 -4.58
CA TRP A 248 -11.58 16.80 -4.70
C TRP A 248 -10.75 16.17 -5.80
N ASP A 249 -10.67 16.84 -6.96
CA ASP A 249 -10.00 16.29 -8.13
C ASP A 249 -8.48 16.27 -7.93
N ALA A 250 -7.90 17.35 -7.41
CA ALA A 250 -6.48 17.39 -7.10
C ALA A 250 -6.09 16.34 -6.04
N ASN A 251 -6.87 16.23 -4.93
CA ASN A 251 -6.60 15.24 -3.89
C ASN A 251 -6.72 13.79 -4.39
N LEU A 252 -7.74 13.48 -5.22
CA LEU A 252 -7.94 12.13 -5.75
C LEU A 252 -6.86 11.75 -6.77
N ARG A 253 -6.47 12.68 -7.65
CA ARG A 253 -5.45 12.47 -8.68
C ARG A 253 -4.03 12.41 -8.14
N SER A 254 -3.78 12.92 -6.93
CA SER A 254 -2.47 12.78 -6.27
C SER A 254 -2.26 11.39 -5.66
N LEU A 255 -3.32 10.57 -5.53
CA LEU A 255 -3.24 9.20 -5.01
C LEU A 255 -2.93 8.22 -6.13
N TYR A 256 -2.14 7.20 -5.79
CA TYR A 256 -1.93 6.02 -6.61
C TYR A 256 -2.92 4.93 -6.22
N TYR A 257 -3.21 3.99 -7.13
CA TYR A 257 -4.19 2.93 -6.91
C TYR A 257 -3.65 1.61 -7.45
N ASP A 258 -3.60 0.57 -6.60
CA ASP A 258 -3.26 -0.75 -7.11
C ASP A 258 -4.50 -1.50 -7.63
N LEU A 259 -4.25 -2.48 -8.47
CA LEU A 259 -5.28 -3.31 -9.10
C LEU A 259 -5.37 -4.70 -8.45
N ALA A 260 -4.95 -4.86 -7.19
CA ALA A 260 -5.12 -6.12 -6.46
C ALA A 260 -6.60 -6.52 -6.37
N GLY A 261 -6.86 -7.82 -6.32
CA GLY A 261 -8.21 -8.37 -6.20
C GLY A 261 -8.96 -8.50 -7.53
N ALA A 262 -10.19 -8.02 -7.59
CA ALA A 262 -11.12 -8.30 -8.69
C ALA A 262 -11.11 -7.21 -9.77
N HIS A 263 -10.01 -7.05 -10.49
CA HIS A 263 -9.94 -6.13 -11.62
C HIS A 263 -10.69 -6.65 -12.86
N SER A 264 -11.31 -5.73 -13.59
CA SER A 264 -11.92 -5.95 -14.90
C SER A 264 -11.85 -4.64 -15.70
N PRO A 265 -12.09 -4.66 -17.03
CA PRO A 265 -12.14 -3.40 -17.80
C PRO A 265 -13.12 -2.39 -17.25
N GLN A 266 -14.28 -2.83 -16.75
CA GLN A 266 -15.28 -1.97 -16.13
C GLN A 266 -14.78 -1.35 -14.82
N VAL A 267 -14.13 -2.13 -13.96
CA VAL A 267 -13.56 -1.65 -12.71
C VAL A 267 -12.45 -0.63 -12.98
N ILE A 268 -11.56 -0.91 -13.94
CA ILE A 268 -10.48 0.02 -14.32
C ILE A 268 -11.06 1.33 -14.86
N ARG A 269 -12.04 1.29 -15.76
CA ARG A 269 -12.71 2.50 -16.28
C ARG A 269 -13.44 3.27 -15.18
N THR A 270 -14.06 2.57 -14.24
CA THR A 270 -14.71 3.22 -13.08
C THR A 270 -13.67 3.92 -12.21
N LEU A 271 -12.52 3.29 -11.95
CA LEU A 271 -11.41 3.89 -11.22
C LEU A 271 -10.84 5.11 -11.95
N LEU A 272 -10.70 5.04 -13.27
CA LEU A 272 -10.24 6.15 -14.11
C LEU A 272 -11.20 7.36 -14.13
N SER A 273 -12.40 7.23 -13.56
CA SER A 273 -13.29 8.41 -13.34
C SER A 273 -12.80 9.35 -12.24
N ILE A 274 -11.88 8.90 -11.38
CA ILE A 274 -11.36 9.66 -10.24
C ILE A 274 -9.83 9.86 -10.28
N THR A 275 -9.12 9.17 -11.18
CA THR A 275 -7.66 9.24 -11.31
C THR A 275 -7.23 9.13 -12.78
N GLU A 276 -5.92 9.03 -13.02
CA GLU A 276 -5.33 8.95 -14.35
C GLU A 276 -4.55 7.64 -14.52
N PRO A 277 -4.35 7.13 -15.76
CA PRO A 277 -3.61 5.90 -16.00
C PRO A 277 -2.18 5.88 -15.42
N SER A 278 -1.56 7.05 -15.29
CA SER A 278 -0.22 7.23 -14.69
C SER A 278 -0.15 6.91 -13.19
N HIS A 279 -1.30 6.75 -12.53
CA HIS A 279 -1.42 6.46 -11.11
C HIS A 279 -1.95 5.04 -10.82
N LEU A 280 -2.13 4.20 -11.85
CA LEU A 280 -2.53 2.81 -11.68
C LEU A 280 -1.30 1.91 -11.58
N LEU A 281 -1.35 0.94 -10.66
CA LEU A 281 -0.26 0.03 -10.35
C LEU A 281 -0.76 -1.41 -10.34
N TYR A 282 0.08 -2.39 -10.67
CA TYR A 282 -0.27 -3.80 -10.48
C TYR A 282 -0.04 -4.20 -9.02
N GLY A 283 -0.97 -4.98 -8.46
CA GLY A 283 -0.87 -5.62 -7.17
C GLY A 283 -1.46 -7.03 -7.20
N SER A 284 -0.85 -7.99 -6.50
CA SER A 284 -1.25 -9.38 -6.49
C SER A 284 -2.09 -9.79 -5.28
N ASP A 285 -1.80 -9.22 -4.11
CA ASP A 285 -2.30 -9.67 -2.82
C ASP A 285 -1.75 -11.08 -2.41
N TYR A 286 -0.54 -11.44 -2.92
CA TYR A 286 0.17 -12.66 -2.49
C TYR A 286 0.50 -12.58 -0.99
N PRO A 287 0.36 -13.64 -0.20
CA PRO A 287 -0.03 -15.02 -0.52
C PRO A 287 -1.51 -15.33 -0.24
N TYR A 288 -2.36 -14.33 -0.04
CA TYR A 288 -3.79 -14.56 0.24
C TYR A 288 -4.55 -15.19 -0.93
N VAL A 289 -4.03 -15.01 -2.14
CA VAL A 289 -4.49 -15.70 -3.35
C VAL A 289 -3.44 -16.72 -3.77
N SER A 290 -3.85 -17.91 -4.17
CA SER A 290 -2.90 -18.96 -4.59
C SER A 290 -2.11 -18.57 -5.83
N ALA A 291 -0.85 -19.01 -5.95
CA ALA A 291 0.02 -18.72 -7.09
C ALA A 291 -0.65 -19.01 -8.44
N VAL A 292 -1.37 -20.14 -8.57
CA VAL A 292 -2.10 -20.51 -9.79
C VAL A 292 -3.21 -19.50 -10.13
N ALA A 293 -3.98 -19.10 -9.13
CA ALA A 293 -5.05 -18.11 -9.33
C ALA A 293 -4.47 -16.73 -9.67
N LEU A 294 -3.33 -16.35 -9.07
CA LEU A 294 -2.62 -15.11 -9.37
C LEU A 294 -2.07 -15.08 -10.79
N SER A 295 -1.42 -16.16 -11.25
CA SER A 295 -0.96 -16.26 -12.63
C SER A 295 -2.12 -16.10 -13.63
N THR A 296 -3.23 -16.80 -13.39
CA THR A 296 -4.45 -16.66 -14.20
C THR A 296 -5.01 -15.22 -14.16
N SER A 297 -4.98 -14.58 -12.99
CA SER A 297 -5.45 -13.21 -12.82
C SER A 297 -4.58 -12.20 -13.58
N LEU A 298 -3.25 -12.33 -13.48
CA LEU A 298 -2.31 -11.47 -14.20
C LEU A 298 -2.40 -11.65 -15.73
N GLU A 299 -2.52 -12.89 -16.20
CA GLU A 299 -2.74 -13.15 -17.63
C GLU A 299 -4.04 -12.53 -18.12
N ARG A 300 -5.10 -12.59 -17.32
CA ARG A 300 -6.38 -11.95 -17.63
C ARG A 300 -6.25 -10.43 -17.66
N LEU A 301 -5.52 -9.82 -16.71
CA LEU A 301 -5.23 -8.39 -16.72
C LEU A 301 -4.46 -7.99 -17.98
N ARG A 302 -3.39 -8.73 -18.33
CA ARG A 302 -2.63 -8.50 -19.57
C ARG A 302 -3.52 -8.52 -20.81
N ARG A 303 -4.45 -9.50 -20.89
CA ARG A 303 -5.42 -9.54 -22.00
C ARG A 303 -6.32 -8.32 -22.01
N TYR A 304 -6.90 -7.93 -20.88
CA TYR A 304 -7.73 -6.74 -20.79
C TYR A 304 -6.99 -5.47 -21.22
N LEU A 305 -5.75 -5.31 -20.76
CA LEU A 305 -4.93 -4.17 -21.13
C LEU A 305 -4.52 -4.17 -22.62
N ASN A 306 -4.44 -5.32 -23.26
CA ASN A 306 -4.07 -5.41 -24.68
C ASN A 306 -5.28 -5.36 -25.62
N ASP A 307 -6.39 -5.99 -25.24
CA ASP A 307 -7.55 -6.18 -26.13
C ASP A 307 -8.52 -4.98 -26.09
N GLU A 308 -8.50 -4.18 -25.01
CA GLU A 308 -9.36 -3.00 -24.89
C GLU A 308 -8.65 -1.75 -25.45
N PRO A 309 -9.12 -1.17 -26.58
CA PRO A 309 -8.39 -0.11 -27.28
C PRO A 309 -8.13 1.16 -26.44
N ASP A 310 -8.99 1.44 -25.47
CA ASP A 310 -8.86 2.57 -24.55
C ASP A 310 -7.91 2.30 -23.39
N LEU A 311 -7.55 1.04 -23.10
CA LEU A 311 -6.62 0.65 -22.05
C LEU A 311 -5.24 0.25 -22.60
N ALA A 312 -5.16 -0.22 -23.84
CA ALA A 312 -3.94 -0.73 -24.48
C ALA A 312 -2.74 0.26 -24.43
N PRO A 313 -2.91 1.58 -24.59
CA PRO A 313 -1.81 2.54 -24.48
C PRO A 313 -1.16 2.59 -23.08
N TYR A 314 -1.81 2.07 -22.05
CA TYR A 314 -1.40 2.17 -20.66
C TYR A 314 -0.88 0.87 -20.07
N ALA A 315 -0.85 -0.23 -20.84
CA ALA A 315 -0.49 -1.56 -20.36
C ALA A 315 0.86 -1.58 -19.65
N GLU A 316 1.93 -1.11 -20.31
CA GLU A 316 3.27 -1.07 -19.73
C GLU A 316 3.36 -0.10 -18.54
N MET A 317 2.64 1.02 -18.61
CA MET A 317 2.60 1.97 -17.50
C MET A 317 2.03 1.31 -16.24
N ILE A 318 0.92 0.59 -16.35
CA ILE A 318 0.23 -0.06 -15.23
C ILE A 318 1.04 -1.24 -14.69
N LEU A 319 1.65 -2.02 -15.59
CA LEU A 319 2.35 -3.24 -15.19
C LEU A 319 3.72 -2.99 -14.55
N HIS A 320 4.42 -1.88 -14.90
CA HIS A 320 5.74 -1.58 -14.31
C HIS A 320 6.12 -0.09 -14.26
N ARG A 321 6.00 0.71 -15.35
CA ARG A 321 6.59 2.06 -15.42
C ARG A 321 6.08 3.03 -14.36
N ASN A 322 4.80 2.93 -13.98
CA ASN A 322 4.26 3.77 -12.91
C ASN A 322 4.88 3.45 -11.54
N ALA A 323 5.14 2.17 -11.26
CA ALA A 323 5.82 1.75 -10.05
C ALA A 323 7.28 2.22 -10.06
N GLU A 324 8.00 2.05 -11.18
CA GLU A 324 9.37 2.54 -11.36
C GLU A 324 9.46 4.05 -11.08
N ARG A 325 8.55 4.84 -11.67
CA ARG A 325 8.47 6.29 -11.42
C ARG A 325 8.12 6.63 -9.97
N LEU A 326 7.19 5.86 -9.36
CA LEU A 326 6.78 6.08 -7.98
C LEU A 326 7.96 5.98 -7.00
N TRP A 327 8.89 5.06 -7.23
CA TRP A 327 10.09 4.86 -6.40
C TRP A 327 11.34 5.53 -6.96
N GLY A 328 11.28 6.23 -8.10
CA GLY A 328 12.43 6.94 -8.69
C GLY A 328 13.49 5.99 -9.23
N VAL A 329 13.12 4.87 -9.79
CA VAL A 329 14.04 3.85 -10.35
C VAL A 329 14.38 4.17 -11.82
N ASP A 330 13.68 5.11 -12.45
CA ASP A 330 13.81 5.52 -13.86
C ASP A 330 14.90 6.58 -14.13
N GLU A 331 15.65 7.05 -13.09
CA GLU A 331 16.66 8.11 -13.23
C GLU A 331 18.10 7.60 -13.21
#